data_3a4d8c51920393bb93a68fba6196d367
#
_entry.id   3a4d8c51920393bb93a68fba6196d367
#
_cell.length_a   1.000
_cell.length_b   1.000
_cell.length_c   1.000
_cell.angle_alpha   90.00
_cell.angle_beta   90.00
_cell.angle_gamma   90.00
#
_symmetry.space_group_name_H-M   'P 1'
#
loop_
_entity.id
_entity.type
_entity.pdbx_description
1 polymer ?
#
loop_
_entity_poly.entity_id
_entity_poly.type
_entity_poly.pdbx_seq_one_letter_code
_entity_poly.pdbx_strand_id
1 'polypeptide(L)'
;MVDSIGDATPLQIDMLILQKRISQGNLENIAEFSEGLLNRSRSTGERDHHVEARVRMDRALMGIIDANLVGTELKWCVDRLNALCSGTALHGLALLNLANWHRNSGESIMSLIVHADIRKDLGHPEDIVGLSRLEAARIYVTLNDLDPAMRHFWSARQSFQRNKMSSESLVASLEWLDLALEEVSDSAPDMENRLANAAPRETGEATWIPSNPKDVKLIVEELFPILTRDLSGENRNDIGLIIDSSDILQFSLWKEILVERIDEIQDPNVLDVLQS
;
A
#
# COMPACT_ATOMS: atom_id res chain seq x y z
N MET A 1 2.28 10.81 -17.95
CA MET A 1 2.54 10.08 -19.20
C MET A 1 1.28 10.15 -20.05
N VAL A 2 1.18 11.20 -20.88
CA VAL A 2 0.11 11.40 -21.87
C VAL A 2 0.79 11.22 -23.22
N ASP A 3 1.06 9.96 -23.58
CA ASP A 3 1.55 9.63 -24.91
C ASP A 3 0.53 8.79 -25.64
N SER A 4 0.07 9.33 -26.76
CA SER A 4 -0.60 8.68 -27.88
C SER A 4 -1.99 8.05 -27.64
N ILE A 5 -3.01 8.89 -27.41
CA ILE A 5 -4.41 8.51 -27.71
C ILE A 5 -4.59 8.31 -29.25
N GLY A 6 -3.61 8.68 -30.07
CA GLY A 6 -3.68 8.62 -31.53
C GLY A 6 -3.68 7.22 -32.14
N ASP A 7 -3.16 6.19 -31.45
CA ASP A 7 -3.02 4.82 -31.98
C ASP A 7 -3.89 3.78 -31.23
N ALA A 8 -4.73 4.20 -30.28
CA ALA A 8 -5.56 3.26 -29.54
C ALA A 8 -6.69 2.70 -30.41
N THR A 9 -6.88 1.38 -30.35
CA THR A 9 -7.99 0.73 -31.04
C THR A 9 -9.34 1.13 -30.43
N PRO A 10 -10.47 1.04 -31.17
CA PRO A 10 -11.79 1.30 -30.61
C PRO A 10 -12.06 0.47 -29.35
N LEU A 11 -11.61 -0.76 -29.27
CA LEU A 11 -11.74 -1.63 -28.11
C LEU A 11 -10.97 -1.10 -26.88
N GLN A 12 -9.76 -0.59 -27.09
CA GLN A 12 -8.96 0.02 -26.02
C GLN A 12 -9.59 1.34 -25.52
N ILE A 13 -10.17 2.13 -26.41
CA ILE A 13 -10.91 3.35 -26.04
C ILE A 13 -12.12 2.99 -25.17
N ASP A 14 -12.90 1.99 -25.56
CA ASP A 14 -14.06 1.53 -24.79
C ASP A 14 -13.66 0.96 -23.43
N MET A 15 -12.50 0.28 -23.34
CA MET A 15 -11.94 -0.15 -22.06
C MET A 15 -11.60 1.05 -21.16
N LEU A 16 -11.01 2.11 -21.69
CA LEU A 16 -10.74 3.34 -20.91
C LEU A 16 -12.05 4.00 -20.44
N ILE A 17 -13.11 3.95 -21.26
CA ILE A 17 -14.45 4.42 -20.86
C ILE A 17 -14.98 3.57 -19.69
N LEU A 18 -14.83 2.25 -19.73
CA LEU A 18 -15.19 1.36 -18.63
C LEU A 18 -14.49 1.79 -17.33
N GLN A 19 -13.16 1.94 -17.38
CA GLN A 19 -12.36 2.34 -16.22
C GLN A 19 -12.77 3.71 -15.66
N LYS A 20 -13.00 4.69 -16.53
CA LYS A 20 -13.49 6.00 -16.14
C LYS A 20 -14.86 5.92 -15.45
N ARG A 21 -15.79 5.13 -15.96
CA ARG A 21 -17.10 4.92 -15.33
C ARG A 21 -16.97 4.29 -13.95
N ILE A 22 -16.12 3.27 -13.80
CA ILE A 22 -15.83 2.63 -12.51
C ILE A 22 -15.26 3.65 -11.52
N SER A 23 -14.26 4.43 -11.92
CA SER A 23 -13.62 5.43 -11.05
C SER A 23 -14.55 6.56 -10.62
N GLN A 24 -15.59 6.84 -11.40
CA GLN A 24 -16.62 7.83 -11.10
C GLN A 24 -17.81 7.26 -10.32
N GLY A 25 -17.83 5.96 -10.01
CA GLY A 25 -18.95 5.28 -9.37
C GLY A 25 -20.20 5.16 -10.27
N ASN A 26 -20.07 5.42 -11.58
CA ASN A 26 -21.17 5.27 -12.54
C ASN A 26 -21.26 3.81 -12.99
N LEU A 27 -22.02 3.01 -12.24
CA LEU A 27 -22.15 1.57 -12.46
C LEU A 27 -23.41 1.18 -13.26
N GLU A 28 -24.15 2.14 -13.81
CA GLU A 28 -25.34 1.85 -14.63
C GLU A 28 -24.94 1.00 -15.85
N ASN A 29 -25.63 -0.12 -16.07
CA ASN A 29 -25.39 -1.09 -17.16
C ASN A 29 -23.93 -1.55 -17.30
N ILE A 30 -23.11 -1.45 -16.24
CA ILE A 30 -21.68 -1.75 -16.26
C ILE A 30 -21.43 -3.25 -16.56
N ALA A 31 -22.30 -4.14 -16.09
CA ALA A 31 -22.20 -5.57 -16.31
C ALA A 31 -22.36 -5.91 -17.80
N GLU A 32 -23.39 -5.36 -18.45
CA GLU A 32 -23.64 -5.57 -19.89
C GLU A 32 -22.53 -4.95 -20.74
N PHE A 33 -22.11 -3.71 -20.41
CA PHE A 33 -21.05 -3.01 -21.13
C PHE A 33 -19.72 -3.79 -21.04
N SER A 34 -19.35 -4.25 -19.86
CA SER A 34 -18.12 -5.04 -19.65
C SER A 34 -18.19 -6.42 -20.31
N GLU A 35 -19.38 -7.06 -20.38
CA GLU A 35 -19.58 -8.32 -21.11
C GLU A 35 -19.41 -8.12 -22.62
N GLY A 36 -19.92 -7.02 -23.17
CA GLY A 36 -19.72 -6.65 -24.58
C GLY A 36 -18.24 -6.48 -24.93
N LEU A 37 -17.48 -5.79 -24.06
CA LEU A 37 -16.03 -5.64 -24.23
C LEU A 37 -15.30 -6.98 -24.16
N LEU A 38 -15.67 -7.83 -23.21
CA LEU A 38 -15.09 -9.15 -23.05
C LEU A 38 -15.30 -10.03 -24.28
N ASN A 39 -16.50 -10.02 -24.86
CA ASN A 39 -16.82 -10.77 -26.06
C ASN A 39 -16.06 -10.27 -27.29
N ARG A 40 -15.94 -8.94 -27.46
CA ARG A 40 -15.16 -8.34 -28.52
C ARG A 40 -13.65 -8.65 -28.40
N SER A 41 -13.10 -8.55 -27.18
CA SER A 41 -11.67 -8.83 -26.95
C SER A 41 -11.27 -10.29 -27.23
N ARG A 42 -12.23 -11.20 -27.33
CA ARG A 42 -12.04 -12.62 -27.70
C ARG A 42 -12.35 -12.91 -29.16
N SER A 43 -13.00 -12.00 -29.87
CA SER A 43 -13.37 -12.19 -31.27
C SER A 43 -12.15 -12.17 -32.18
N THR A 44 -12.21 -12.90 -33.30
CA THR A 44 -11.07 -12.98 -34.25
C THR A 44 -10.72 -11.64 -34.89
N GLY A 45 -11.66 -10.69 -34.97
CA GLY A 45 -11.44 -9.39 -35.62
C GLY A 45 -10.87 -8.32 -34.69
N GLU A 46 -11.10 -8.43 -33.36
CA GLU A 46 -10.69 -7.43 -32.37
C GLU A 46 -9.89 -8.06 -31.19
N ARG A 47 -9.31 -9.25 -31.40
CA ARG A 47 -8.64 -9.98 -30.32
C ARG A 47 -7.55 -9.14 -29.64
N ASP A 48 -7.77 -8.84 -28.34
CA ASP A 48 -6.82 -8.11 -27.50
C ASP A 48 -6.78 -8.73 -26.11
N HIS A 49 -5.68 -9.45 -25.81
CA HIS A 49 -5.52 -10.14 -24.55
C HIS A 49 -5.26 -9.21 -23.36
N HIS A 50 -4.73 -8.00 -23.57
CA HIS A 50 -4.55 -7.01 -22.51
C HIS A 50 -5.93 -6.47 -22.08
N VAL A 51 -6.77 -6.12 -23.05
CA VAL A 51 -8.16 -5.70 -22.78
C VAL A 51 -8.94 -6.83 -22.11
N GLU A 52 -8.84 -8.08 -22.62
CA GLU A 52 -9.49 -9.23 -22.01
C GLU A 52 -9.11 -9.38 -20.55
N ALA A 53 -7.80 -9.39 -20.22
CA ALA A 53 -7.33 -9.54 -18.85
C ALA A 53 -7.79 -8.39 -17.95
N ARG A 54 -7.73 -7.15 -18.44
CA ARG A 54 -8.19 -5.98 -17.69
C ARG A 54 -9.67 -6.03 -17.39
N VAL A 55 -10.50 -6.32 -18.38
CA VAL A 55 -11.95 -6.39 -18.21
C VAL A 55 -12.36 -7.53 -17.27
N ARG A 56 -11.72 -8.71 -17.37
CA ARG A 56 -11.95 -9.81 -16.44
C ARG A 56 -11.64 -9.41 -15.00
N MET A 57 -10.50 -8.75 -14.79
CA MET A 57 -10.09 -8.27 -13.48
C MET A 57 -11.08 -7.25 -12.91
N ASP A 58 -11.47 -6.24 -13.70
CA ASP A 58 -12.44 -5.23 -13.29
C ASP A 58 -13.81 -5.87 -12.95
N ARG A 59 -14.30 -6.85 -13.71
CA ARG A 59 -15.54 -7.60 -13.44
C ARG A 59 -15.46 -8.40 -12.13
N ALA A 60 -14.32 -9.04 -11.87
CA ALA A 60 -14.10 -9.79 -10.64
C ALA A 60 -14.14 -8.88 -9.41
N LEU A 61 -13.47 -7.72 -9.49
CA LEU A 61 -13.39 -6.75 -8.39
C LEU A 61 -14.72 -6.02 -8.12
N MET A 62 -15.53 -5.82 -9.15
CA MET A 62 -16.86 -5.20 -9.02
C MET A 62 -17.96 -6.17 -8.56
N GLY A 63 -17.65 -7.43 -8.34
CA GLY A 63 -18.66 -8.45 -7.95
C GLY A 63 -19.67 -8.76 -9.05
N ILE A 64 -19.33 -8.56 -10.33
CA ILE A 64 -20.20 -8.89 -11.47
C ILE A 64 -20.25 -10.40 -11.72
N ILE A 65 -19.22 -11.11 -11.30
CA ILE A 65 -19.14 -12.57 -11.42
C ILE A 65 -19.44 -13.24 -10.08
N ASP A 66 -19.69 -14.55 -10.12
CA ASP A 66 -19.86 -15.35 -8.90
C ASP A 66 -18.63 -15.25 -8.01
N ALA A 67 -18.83 -15.02 -6.71
CA ALA A 67 -17.77 -14.89 -5.72
C ALA A 67 -16.80 -16.09 -5.70
N ASN A 68 -17.33 -17.30 -5.96
CA ASN A 68 -16.52 -18.52 -6.03
C ASN A 68 -15.56 -18.57 -7.24
N LEU A 69 -15.79 -17.74 -8.25
CA LEU A 69 -14.96 -17.67 -9.45
C LEU A 69 -13.90 -16.56 -9.39
N VAL A 70 -14.00 -15.59 -8.45
CA VAL A 70 -13.13 -14.43 -8.38
C VAL A 70 -11.66 -14.81 -8.35
N GLY A 71 -11.24 -15.71 -7.45
CA GLY A 71 -9.85 -16.15 -7.35
C GLY A 71 -9.34 -16.81 -8.63
N THR A 72 -10.19 -17.64 -9.27
CA THR A 72 -9.85 -18.30 -10.54
C THR A 72 -9.66 -17.29 -11.67
N GLU A 73 -10.52 -16.27 -11.75
CA GLU A 73 -10.43 -15.21 -12.76
C GLU A 73 -9.19 -14.32 -12.53
N LEU A 74 -8.90 -13.93 -11.29
CA LEU A 74 -7.71 -13.16 -10.95
C LEU A 74 -6.42 -13.94 -11.25
N LYS A 75 -6.38 -15.22 -10.89
CA LYS A 75 -5.25 -16.08 -11.22
C LYS A 75 -5.04 -16.19 -12.74
N TRP A 76 -6.13 -16.40 -13.50
CA TRP A 76 -6.06 -16.41 -14.96
C TRP A 76 -5.49 -15.09 -15.51
N CYS A 77 -5.90 -13.93 -14.96
CA CYS A 77 -5.37 -12.62 -15.36
C CYS A 77 -3.86 -12.52 -15.10
N VAL A 78 -3.40 -12.94 -13.92
CA VAL A 78 -1.98 -12.95 -13.56
C VAL A 78 -1.19 -13.84 -14.54
N ASP A 79 -1.63 -15.09 -14.74
CA ASP A 79 -0.94 -16.05 -15.64
C ASP A 79 -0.87 -15.51 -17.07
N ARG A 80 -1.98 -14.89 -17.56
CA ARG A 80 -2.03 -14.31 -18.90
C ARG A 80 -1.12 -13.10 -19.05
N LEU A 81 -1.15 -12.16 -18.09
CA LEU A 81 -0.35 -10.95 -18.12
C LEU A 81 1.15 -11.25 -17.90
N ASN A 82 1.46 -12.24 -17.08
CA ASN A 82 2.84 -12.70 -16.94
C ASN A 82 3.42 -13.18 -18.27
N ALA A 83 2.63 -13.91 -19.07
CA ALA A 83 3.07 -14.38 -20.39
C ALA A 83 3.18 -13.27 -21.44
N LEU A 84 2.39 -12.19 -21.32
CA LEU A 84 2.31 -11.13 -22.33
C LEU A 84 3.21 -9.93 -22.03
N CYS A 85 3.26 -9.53 -20.77
CA CYS A 85 3.86 -8.27 -20.32
C CYS A 85 4.36 -8.34 -18.88
N SER A 86 5.10 -9.39 -18.54
CA SER A 86 5.70 -9.56 -17.22
C SER A 86 6.44 -8.30 -16.77
N GLY A 87 6.32 -7.93 -15.50
CA GLY A 87 6.98 -6.76 -14.92
C GLY A 87 6.34 -5.41 -15.23
N THR A 88 5.28 -5.37 -16.04
CA THR A 88 4.56 -4.10 -16.31
C THR A 88 3.61 -3.69 -15.17
N ALA A 89 3.14 -2.44 -15.22
CA ALA A 89 2.13 -1.94 -14.27
C ALA A 89 0.86 -2.79 -14.26
N LEU A 90 0.38 -3.23 -15.43
CA LEU A 90 -0.84 -4.03 -15.53
C LEU A 90 -0.66 -5.43 -14.91
N HIS A 91 0.51 -6.07 -15.14
CA HIS A 91 0.84 -7.34 -14.50
C HIS A 91 0.95 -7.17 -12.97
N GLY A 92 1.65 -6.13 -12.50
CA GLY A 92 1.76 -5.83 -11.08
C GLY A 92 0.41 -5.54 -10.41
N LEU A 93 -0.49 -4.83 -11.10
CA LEU A 93 -1.85 -4.60 -10.61
C LEU A 93 -2.66 -5.90 -10.49
N ALA A 94 -2.50 -6.83 -11.44
CA ALA A 94 -3.16 -8.13 -11.35
C ALA A 94 -2.66 -8.95 -10.16
N LEU A 95 -1.34 -8.92 -9.90
CA LEU A 95 -0.74 -9.55 -8.72
C LEU A 95 -1.25 -8.91 -7.41
N LEU A 96 -1.31 -7.57 -7.32
CA LEU A 96 -1.88 -6.88 -6.14
C LEU A 96 -3.33 -7.32 -5.86
N ASN A 97 -4.15 -7.40 -6.90
CA ASN A 97 -5.55 -7.81 -6.75
C ASN A 97 -5.69 -9.28 -6.33
N LEU A 98 -4.86 -10.16 -6.87
CA LEU A 98 -4.83 -11.57 -6.46
C LEU A 98 -4.35 -11.72 -5.00
N ALA A 99 -3.30 -10.99 -4.62
CA ALA A 99 -2.81 -10.98 -3.25
C ALA A 99 -3.88 -10.49 -2.26
N ASN A 100 -4.58 -9.39 -2.60
CA ASN A 100 -5.66 -8.86 -1.79
C ASN A 100 -6.84 -9.85 -1.67
N TRP A 101 -7.18 -10.57 -2.74
CA TRP A 101 -8.20 -11.61 -2.70
C TRP A 101 -7.79 -12.74 -1.73
N HIS A 102 -6.54 -13.22 -1.79
CA HIS A 102 -6.03 -14.23 -0.84
C HIS A 102 -6.11 -13.73 0.61
N ARG A 103 -5.69 -12.47 0.87
CA ARG A 103 -5.78 -11.88 2.20
C ARG A 103 -7.21 -11.85 2.72
N ASN A 104 -8.16 -11.40 1.91
CA ASN A 104 -9.57 -11.32 2.28
C ASN A 104 -10.23 -12.70 2.45
N SER A 105 -9.65 -13.73 1.84
CA SER A 105 -10.05 -15.12 2.03
C SER A 105 -9.41 -15.80 3.25
N GLY A 106 -8.61 -15.05 4.05
CA GLY A 106 -7.90 -15.58 5.20
C GLY A 106 -6.60 -16.33 4.87
N GLU A 107 -6.16 -16.28 3.62
CA GLU A 107 -4.99 -17.01 3.11
C GLU A 107 -3.75 -16.11 3.13
N SER A 108 -3.37 -15.60 4.31
CA SER A 108 -2.29 -14.62 4.50
C SER A 108 -0.95 -15.06 3.89
N ILE A 109 -0.58 -16.33 4.04
CA ILE A 109 0.67 -16.86 3.47
C ILE A 109 0.64 -16.85 1.94
N MET A 110 -0.48 -17.22 1.32
CA MET A 110 -0.63 -17.18 -0.14
C MET A 110 -0.57 -15.74 -0.65
N SER A 111 -1.16 -14.81 0.09
CA SER A 111 -1.04 -13.37 -0.22
C SER A 111 0.42 -12.91 -0.19
N LEU A 112 1.20 -13.27 0.83
CA LEU A 112 2.63 -12.92 0.91
C LEU A 112 3.45 -13.54 -0.25
N ILE A 113 3.14 -14.77 -0.66
CA ILE A 113 3.79 -15.41 -1.82
C ILE A 113 3.55 -14.58 -3.09
N VAL A 114 2.31 -14.16 -3.33
CA VAL A 114 1.97 -13.31 -4.49
C VAL A 114 2.66 -11.93 -4.40
N HIS A 115 2.72 -11.32 -3.22
CA HIS A 115 3.45 -10.07 -3.01
C HIS A 115 4.96 -10.20 -3.28
N ALA A 116 5.55 -11.38 -3.04
CA ALA A 116 6.97 -11.64 -3.30
C ALA A 116 7.31 -11.63 -4.80
N ASP A 117 6.34 -11.86 -5.69
CA ASP A 117 6.51 -11.77 -7.14
C ASP A 117 6.52 -10.31 -7.64
N ILE A 118 6.10 -9.34 -6.83
CA ILE A 118 6.10 -7.92 -7.18
C ILE A 118 7.43 -7.29 -6.79
N ARG A 119 8.34 -7.18 -7.76
CA ARG A 119 9.71 -6.74 -7.52
C ARG A 119 10.21 -5.79 -8.61
N LYS A 120 11.04 -4.82 -8.20
CA LYS A 120 11.65 -3.84 -9.08
C LYS A 120 12.62 -4.47 -10.09
N ASP A 121 13.38 -5.48 -9.68
CA ASP A 121 14.33 -6.18 -10.55
C ASP A 121 13.63 -7.04 -11.61
N LEU A 122 12.34 -7.34 -11.46
CA LEU A 122 11.49 -7.94 -12.48
C LEU A 122 10.82 -6.92 -13.41
N GLY A 123 11.04 -5.62 -13.19
CA GLY A 123 10.52 -4.55 -14.04
C GLY A 123 9.26 -3.86 -13.52
N HIS A 124 8.67 -4.32 -12.40
CA HIS A 124 7.48 -3.67 -11.87
C HIS A 124 7.75 -2.21 -11.48
N PRO A 125 6.81 -1.28 -11.79
CA PRO A 125 6.91 0.11 -11.39
C PRO A 125 7.01 0.28 -9.88
N GLU A 126 7.73 1.30 -9.45
CA GLU A 126 8.07 1.50 -8.04
C GLU A 126 6.85 1.84 -7.16
N ASP A 127 5.82 2.47 -7.71
CA ASP A 127 4.53 2.70 -7.05
C ASP A 127 3.81 1.38 -6.75
N ILE A 128 3.76 0.46 -7.70
CA ILE A 128 3.20 -0.90 -7.52
C ILE A 128 4.00 -1.69 -6.48
N VAL A 129 5.34 -1.59 -6.52
CA VAL A 129 6.20 -2.23 -5.51
C VAL A 129 5.93 -1.62 -4.13
N GLY A 130 5.79 -0.30 -4.02
CA GLY A 130 5.45 0.38 -2.77
C GLY A 130 4.13 -0.10 -2.17
N LEU A 131 3.07 -0.16 -2.99
CA LEU A 131 1.76 -0.70 -2.57
C LEU A 131 1.87 -2.16 -2.11
N SER A 132 2.60 -2.99 -2.84
CA SER A 132 2.83 -4.38 -2.45
C SER A 132 3.56 -4.49 -1.10
N ARG A 133 4.57 -3.66 -0.85
CA ARG A 133 5.29 -3.65 0.41
C ARG A 133 4.42 -3.19 1.58
N LEU A 134 3.59 -2.17 1.37
CA LEU A 134 2.64 -1.69 2.38
C LEU A 134 1.66 -2.80 2.80
N GLU A 135 1.05 -3.47 1.82
CA GLU A 135 0.10 -4.56 2.14
C GLU A 135 0.78 -5.78 2.77
N ALA A 136 1.99 -6.14 2.31
CA ALA A 136 2.77 -7.22 2.93
C ALA A 136 3.13 -6.88 4.40
N ALA A 137 3.49 -5.63 4.70
CA ALA A 137 3.75 -5.17 6.05
C ALA A 137 2.54 -5.40 6.97
N ARG A 138 1.35 -4.99 6.53
CA ARG A 138 0.09 -5.19 7.27
C ARG A 138 -0.22 -6.67 7.53
N ILE A 139 0.11 -7.55 6.57
CA ILE A 139 -0.04 -9.00 6.77
C ILE A 139 0.94 -9.48 7.83
N TYR A 140 2.20 -9.06 7.79
CA TYR A 140 3.19 -9.43 8.82
C TYR A 140 2.79 -8.95 10.21
N VAL A 141 2.17 -7.76 10.34
CA VAL A 141 1.58 -7.28 11.61
C VAL A 141 0.51 -8.25 12.10
N THR A 142 -0.42 -8.67 11.24
CA THR A 142 -1.47 -9.63 11.62
C THR A 142 -0.92 -11.00 12.01
N LEU A 143 0.25 -11.37 11.51
CA LEU A 143 0.97 -12.60 11.87
C LEU A 143 1.90 -12.43 13.09
N ASN A 144 1.91 -11.24 13.69
CA ASN A 144 2.80 -10.86 14.79
C ASN A 144 4.30 -11.06 14.46
N ASP A 145 4.67 -10.90 13.19
CA ASP A 145 6.07 -10.91 12.74
C ASP A 145 6.53 -9.48 12.46
N LEU A 146 6.86 -8.75 13.54
CA LEU A 146 7.02 -7.29 13.52
C LEU A 146 8.29 -6.82 12.81
N ASP A 147 9.39 -7.58 12.85
CA ASP A 147 10.62 -7.15 12.18
C ASP A 147 10.48 -7.10 10.63
N PRO A 148 9.98 -8.12 9.93
CA PRO A 148 9.65 -7.95 8.51
C PRO A 148 8.57 -6.89 8.26
N ALA A 149 7.55 -6.73 9.12
CA ALA A 149 6.57 -5.67 8.99
C ALA A 149 7.24 -4.30 8.90
N MET A 150 8.12 -4.00 9.85
CA MET A 150 8.88 -2.74 9.93
C MET A 150 9.73 -2.50 8.67
N ARG A 151 10.46 -3.52 8.19
CA ARG A 151 11.25 -3.41 6.96
C ARG A 151 10.38 -3.15 5.74
N HIS A 152 9.21 -3.77 5.66
CA HIS A 152 8.28 -3.58 4.57
C HIS A 152 7.63 -2.19 4.58
N PHE A 153 7.19 -1.68 5.73
CA PHE A 153 6.69 -0.30 5.86
C PHE A 153 7.74 0.73 5.45
N TRP A 154 8.98 0.56 5.92
CA TRP A 154 10.08 1.45 5.57
C TRP A 154 10.36 1.45 4.06
N SER A 155 10.39 0.27 3.44
CA SER A 155 10.59 0.13 2.00
C SER A 155 9.44 0.73 1.20
N ALA A 156 8.19 0.56 1.67
CA ALA A 156 7.01 1.17 1.07
C ALA A 156 7.10 2.69 1.11
N ARG A 157 7.36 3.28 2.29
CA ARG A 157 7.59 4.71 2.47
C ARG A 157 8.63 5.25 1.48
N GLN A 158 9.80 4.62 1.38
CA GLN A 158 10.86 5.05 0.47
C GLN A 158 10.40 5.00 -1.01
N SER A 159 9.65 3.98 -1.40
CA SER A 159 9.10 3.86 -2.75
C SER A 159 8.09 4.96 -3.05
N PHE A 160 7.19 5.26 -2.11
CA PHE A 160 6.21 6.32 -2.23
C PHE A 160 6.85 7.71 -2.30
N GLN A 161 7.87 7.99 -1.49
CA GLN A 161 8.62 9.25 -1.54
C GLN A 161 9.26 9.47 -2.92
N ARG A 162 9.92 8.44 -3.49
CA ARG A 162 10.53 8.53 -4.83
C ARG A 162 9.49 8.79 -5.92
N ASN A 163 8.28 8.28 -5.76
CA ASN A 163 7.17 8.46 -6.72
C ASN A 163 6.26 9.65 -6.38
N LYS A 164 6.58 10.46 -5.37
CA LYS A 164 5.79 11.63 -4.95
C LYS A 164 4.35 11.28 -4.54
N MET A 165 4.14 10.10 -4.02
CA MET A 165 2.88 9.61 -3.45
C MET A 165 2.84 9.98 -1.97
N SER A 166 2.55 11.26 -1.70
CA SER A 166 2.70 11.83 -0.36
C SER A 166 1.72 11.25 0.66
N SER A 167 0.50 10.95 0.25
CA SER A 167 -0.52 10.37 1.14
C SER A 167 -0.16 8.95 1.56
N GLU A 168 0.28 8.12 0.62
CA GLU A 168 0.69 6.75 0.88
C GLU A 168 1.99 6.69 1.69
N SER A 169 2.91 7.64 1.43
CA SER A 169 4.12 7.79 2.25
C SER A 169 3.80 8.15 3.68
N LEU A 170 2.84 9.07 3.90
CA LEU A 170 2.35 9.45 5.23
C LEU A 170 1.78 8.25 5.97
N VAL A 171 0.89 7.49 5.33
CA VAL A 171 0.28 6.29 5.91
C VAL A 171 1.34 5.27 6.30
N ALA A 172 2.27 4.93 5.39
CA ALA A 172 3.34 3.97 5.68
C ALA A 172 4.26 4.43 6.82
N SER A 173 4.49 5.75 6.95
CA SER A 173 5.31 6.32 8.02
C SER A 173 4.60 6.25 9.37
N LEU A 174 3.29 6.53 9.42
CA LEU A 174 2.51 6.45 10.65
C LEU A 174 2.36 5.00 11.13
N GLU A 175 2.06 4.06 10.24
CA GLU A 175 1.98 2.63 10.59
C GLU A 175 3.35 2.07 11.02
N TRP A 176 4.45 2.57 10.45
CA TRP A 176 5.79 2.24 10.91
C TRP A 176 6.07 2.81 12.30
N LEU A 177 5.72 4.08 12.54
CA LEU A 177 5.97 4.77 13.80
C LEU A 177 5.21 4.13 14.95
N ASP A 178 3.94 3.78 14.74
CA ASP A 178 3.09 3.10 15.71
C ASP A 178 3.78 1.83 16.24
N LEU A 179 4.25 0.96 15.35
CA LEU A 179 5.01 -0.23 15.76
C LEU A 179 6.37 0.10 16.39
N ALA A 180 7.04 1.15 15.91
CA ALA A 180 8.36 1.50 16.39
C ALA A 180 8.36 1.95 17.85
N LEU A 181 7.28 2.58 18.31
CA LEU A 181 7.15 3.10 19.67
C LEU A 181 6.86 2.02 20.71
N GLU A 182 6.41 0.82 20.30
CA GLU A 182 6.18 -0.28 21.24
C GLU A 182 7.46 -0.71 21.95
N GLU A 183 8.62 -0.66 21.22
CA GLU A 183 9.91 -1.02 21.80
C GLU A 183 11.04 -0.28 21.10
N VAL A 184 11.67 0.68 21.78
CA VAL A 184 12.79 1.49 21.28
C VAL A 184 14.03 1.22 22.09
N SER A 185 15.17 0.97 21.44
CA SER A 185 16.42 0.65 22.10
C SER A 185 17.63 1.26 21.39
N ASP A 186 18.50 1.90 22.16
CA ASP A 186 19.77 2.46 21.66
C ASP A 186 20.73 1.40 21.09
N SER A 187 20.55 0.14 21.49
CA SER A 187 21.36 -0.99 21.00
C SER A 187 20.81 -1.61 19.72
N ALA A 188 19.60 -1.22 19.28
CA ALA A 188 18.99 -1.75 18.07
C ALA A 188 19.76 -1.30 16.82
N PRO A 189 19.91 -2.15 15.80
CA PRO A 189 20.42 -1.72 14.51
C PRO A 189 19.43 -0.75 13.87
N ASP A 190 19.94 0.28 13.20
CA ASP A 190 19.09 1.16 12.40
C ASP A 190 18.47 0.43 11.20
N MET A 191 17.46 1.06 10.58
CA MET A 191 16.72 0.43 9.50
C MET A 191 17.57 0.20 8.24
N GLU A 192 18.58 1.02 8.00
CA GLU A 192 19.51 0.83 6.88
C GLU A 192 20.30 -0.48 7.05
N ASN A 193 20.84 -0.71 8.24
CA ASN A 193 21.52 -1.97 8.57
C ASN A 193 20.56 -3.17 8.54
N ARG A 194 19.31 -3.02 9.01
CA ARG A 194 18.31 -4.08 8.93
C ARG A 194 18.00 -4.46 7.48
N LEU A 195 17.86 -3.49 6.59
CA LEU A 195 17.59 -3.75 5.17
C LEU A 195 18.81 -4.40 4.49
N ALA A 196 20.01 -3.93 4.79
CA ALA A 196 21.25 -4.49 4.21
C ALA A 196 21.47 -5.95 4.63
N ASN A 197 21.08 -6.32 5.84
CA ASN A 197 21.28 -7.65 6.42
C ASN A 197 20.01 -8.52 6.39
N ALA A 198 18.96 -8.11 5.67
CA ALA A 198 17.73 -8.88 5.56
C ALA A 198 17.96 -10.16 4.74
N ALA A 199 18.36 -11.23 5.41
CA ALA A 199 18.39 -12.58 4.85
C ALA A 199 17.03 -13.30 5.06
N PRO A 200 16.69 -14.29 4.22
CA PRO A 200 15.60 -15.21 4.53
C PRO A 200 15.89 -15.87 5.89
N ARG A 201 14.93 -15.84 6.82
CA ARG A 201 15.10 -16.52 8.11
C ARG A 201 15.13 -18.03 7.87
N GLU A 202 16.17 -18.68 8.37
CA GLU A 202 16.09 -20.11 8.64
C GLU A 202 15.06 -20.31 9.77
N THR A 203 14.27 -21.37 9.69
CA THR A 203 13.19 -21.70 10.61
C THR A 203 13.62 -21.55 12.08
N GLY A 204 13.19 -20.50 12.73
CA GLY A 204 13.41 -20.17 14.12
C GLY A 204 12.29 -19.30 14.67
N GLU A 205 12.19 -19.15 15.97
CA GLU A 205 11.24 -18.24 16.58
C GLU A 205 11.41 -16.83 16.03
N ALA A 206 10.31 -16.19 15.62
CA ALA A 206 10.31 -14.82 15.16
C ALA A 206 10.64 -13.92 16.35
N THR A 207 11.86 -13.36 16.37
CA THR A 207 12.25 -12.40 17.38
C THR A 207 12.03 -10.98 16.87
N TRP A 208 11.26 -10.21 17.63
CA TRP A 208 11.15 -8.78 17.42
C TRP A 208 12.51 -8.11 17.68
N ILE A 209 12.93 -7.24 16.77
CA ILE A 209 14.14 -6.43 16.94
C ILE A 209 13.68 -4.99 17.24
N PRO A 210 14.01 -4.43 18.41
CA PRO A 210 13.63 -3.08 18.80
C PRO A 210 14.02 -2.03 17.76
N SER A 211 13.27 -0.94 17.71
CA SER A 211 13.53 0.17 16.79
C SER A 211 14.66 1.05 17.29
N ASN A 212 15.44 1.62 16.36
CA ASN A 212 16.48 2.56 16.69
C ASN A 212 15.91 3.97 16.91
N PRO A 213 16.27 4.70 17.99
CA PRO A 213 15.78 6.04 18.26
C PRO A 213 16.04 7.05 17.12
N LYS A 214 17.12 6.86 16.34
CA LYS A 214 17.42 7.74 15.19
C LYS A 214 16.39 7.61 14.08
N ASP A 215 15.88 6.40 13.84
CA ASP A 215 14.85 6.16 12.82
C ASP A 215 13.52 6.76 13.25
N VAL A 216 13.15 6.62 14.54
CA VAL A 216 11.96 7.26 15.12
C VAL A 216 12.05 8.77 14.95
N LYS A 217 13.17 9.37 15.34
CA LYS A 217 13.40 10.81 15.22
C LYS A 217 13.28 11.28 13.76
N LEU A 218 13.90 10.56 12.83
CA LEU A 218 13.84 10.87 11.40
C LEU A 218 12.40 10.89 10.89
N ILE A 219 11.61 9.88 11.24
CA ILE A 219 10.19 9.80 10.83
C ILE A 219 9.39 10.97 11.40
N VAL A 220 9.55 11.26 12.69
CA VAL A 220 8.82 12.37 13.33
C VAL A 220 9.21 13.72 12.74
N GLU A 221 10.48 13.97 12.49
CA GLU A 221 10.94 15.21 11.84
C GLU A 221 10.32 15.43 10.46
N GLU A 222 10.04 14.35 9.72
CA GLU A 222 9.35 14.43 8.43
C GLU A 222 7.83 14.60 8.58
N LEU A 223 7.22 13.91 9.55
CA LEU A 223 5.76 13.91 9.76
C LEU A 223 5.28 15.21 10.41
N PHE A 224 6.00 15.72 11.40
CA PHE A 224 5.58 16.84 12.24
C PHE A 224 5.12 18.08 11.44
N PRO A 225 5.88 18.59 10.44
CA PRO A 225 5.45 19.75 9.67
C PRO A 225 4.25 19.49 8.75
N ILE A 226 3.92 18.24 8.48
CA ILE A 226 2.76 17.85 7.68
C ILE A 226 1.53 17.77 8.57
N LEU A 227 1.63 17.08 9.70
CA LEU A 227 0.54 16.81 10.62
C LEU A 227 0.07 18.06 11.37
N THR A 228 1.00 18.98 11.66
CA THR A 228 0.70 20.23 12.36
C THR A 228 0.16 21.34 11.45
N ARG A 229 -0.02 21.12 10.15
CA ARG A 229 -0.68 22.10 9.28
C ARG A 229 -2.13 22.35 9.66
N ASP A 230 -2.80 21.33 10.11
CA ASP A 230 -4.18 21.37 10.58
C ASP A 230 -4.30 20.52 11.85
N LEU A 231 -4.67 21.15 12.95
CA LEU A 231 -4.82 20.50 14.27
C LEU A 231 -6.30 20.38 14.68
N SER A 232 -7.24 20.74 13.82
CA SER A 232 -8.68 20.85 14.15
C SER A 232 -9.46 19.55 14.13
N GLY A 233 -8.83 18.40 13.84
CA GLY A 233 -9.54 17.11 13.82
C GLY A 233 -9.92 16.60 15.22
N GLU A 234 -11.11 15.99 15.35
CA GLU A 234 -11.59 15.41 16.62
C GLU A 234 -10.92 14.07 16.99
N ASN A 235 -10.24 13.44 16.06
CA ASN A 235 -9.50 12.19 16.25
C ASN A 235 -8.13 12.32 15.60
N ARG A 236 -7.12 12.61 16.42
CA ARG A 236 -5.75 12.91 16.00
C ARG A 236 -4.75 11.93 16.61
N ASN A 237 -4.99 10.62 16.42
CA ASN A 237 -4.05 9.58 16.86
C ASN A 237 -2.64 9.80 16.28
N ASP A 238 -2.53 10.42 15.10
CA ASP A 238 -1.27 10.81 14.47
C ASP A 238 -0.48 11.83 15.31
N ILE A 239 -1.16 12.78 15.96
CA ILE A 239 -0.52 13.72 16.91
C ILE A 239 -0.17 12.99 18.22
N GLY A 240 -0.98 12.03 18.66
CA GLY A 240 -0.66 11.17 19.81
C GLY A 240 0.69 10.48 19.60
N LEU A 241 0.94 9.86 18.44
CA LEU A 241 2.23 9.23 18.12
C LEU A 241 3.43 10.21 18.17
N ILE A 242 3.23 11.48 17.81
CA ILE A 242 4.27 12.51 17.95
C ILE A 242 4.58 12.80 19.42
N ILE A 243 3.54 12.88 20.27
CA ILE A 243 3.70 13.11 21.69
C ILE A 243 4.42 11.94 22.35
N ASP A 244 4.01 10.70 22.07
CA ASP A 244 4.65 9.49 22.56
C ASP A 244 6.13 9.40 22.12
N SER A 245 6.42 9.77 20.88
CA SER A 245 7.78 9.87 20.37
C SER A 245 8.62 10.90 21.14
N SER A 246 8.03 12.07 21.47
CA SER A 246 8.66 13.12 22.25
C SER A 246 9.09 12.62 23.64
N ASP A 247 8.18 11.88 24.29
CA ASP A 247 8.42 11.32 25.63
C ASP A 247 9.49 10.21 25.60
N ILE A 248 9.37 9.25 24.68
CA ILE A 248 10.32 8.14 24.55
C ILE A 248 11.72 8.63 24.20
N LEU A 249 11.83 9.60 23.30
CA LEU A 249 13.11 10.18 22.88
C LEU A 249 13.65 11.25 23.86
N GLN A 250 12.88 11.62 24.88
CA GLN A 250 13.18 12.74 25.79
C GLN A 250 13.48 14.04 25.02
N PHE A 251 12.70 14.30 23.96
CA PHE A 251 12.88 15.45 23.07
C PHE A 251 11.63 16.34 23.09
N SER A 252 11.62 17.33 24.02
CA SER A 252 10.44 18.15 24.35
C SER A 252 9.97 19.10 23.26
N LEU A 253 10.80 19.45 22.30
CA LEU A 253 10.52 20.53 21.32
C LEU A 253 9.17 20.33 20.57
N TRP A 254 8.83 19.11 20.19
CA TRP A 254 7.57 18.86 19.49
C TRP A 254 6.36 19.11 20.39
N LYS A 255 6.42 18.67 21.67
CA LYS A 255 5.37 18.94 22.66
C LYS A 255 5.24 20.45 22.95
N GLU A 256 6.38 21.16 23.10
CA GLU A 256 6.39 22.60 23.31
C GLU A 256 5.67 23.35 22.20
N ILE A 257 5.93 23.01 20.93
CA ILE A 257 5.24 23.61 19.77
C ILE A 257 3.73 23.28 19.77
N LEU A 258 3.34 22.06 20.16
CA LEU A 258 1.92 21.68 20.26
C LEU A 258 1.22 22.43 21.40
N VAL A 259 1.90 22.63 22.53
CA VAL A 259 1.38 23.41 23.66
C VAL A 259 1.19 24.89 23.28
N GLU A 260 2.13 25.49 22.52
CA GLU A 260 1.97 26.85 22.01
C GLU A 260 0.75 27.03 21.08
N ARG A 261 0.26 25.94 20.49
CA ARG A 261 -0.89 25.91 19.59
C ARG A 261 -2.09 25.15 20.14
N ILE A 262 -2.18 25.02 21.45
CA ILE A 262 -3.19 24.20 22.13
C ILE A 262 -4.62 24.59 21.78
N ASP A 263 -4.87 25.89 21.54
CA ASP A 263 -6.19 26.43 21.17
C ASP A 263 -6.68 25.94 19.79
N GLU A 264 -5.78 25.41 18.93
CA GLU A 264 -6.12 24.86 17.63
C GLU A 264 -6.50 23.38 17.70
N ILE A 265 -6.18 22.69 18.80
CA ILE A 265 -6.38 21.26 19.00
C ILE A 265 -7.81 21.00 19.47
N GLN A 266 -8.51 20.11 18.79
CA GLN A 266 -9.89 19.73 19.11
C GLN A 266 -10.02 18.30 19.66
N ASP A 267 -8.99 17.46 19.51
CA ASP A 267 -8.97 16.09 20.05
C ASP A 267 -8.83 16.12 21.58
N PRO A 268 -9.85 15.65 22.35
CA PRO A 268 -9.79 15.66 23.80
C PRO A 268 -8.67 14.78 24.37
N ASN A 269 -8.33 13.67 23.74
CA ASN A 269 -7.24 12.80 24.21
C ASN A 269 -5.88 13.49 24.10
N VAL A 270 -5.65 14.21 22.99
CA VAL A 270 -4.43 14.99 22.79
C VAL A 270 -4.35 16.14 23.80
N LEU A 271 -5.48 16.83 24.03
CA LEU A 271 -5.54 17.93 25.01
C LEU A 271 -5.23 17.44 26.43
N ASP A 272 -5.82 16.32 26.86
CA ASP A 272 -5.59 15.76 28.20
C ASP A 272 -4.10 15.41 28.43
N VAL A 273 -3.43 14.86 27.42
CA VAL A 273 -2.00 14.51 27.52
C VAL A 273 -1.10 15.75 27.52
N LEU A 274 -1.43 16.79 26.76
CA LEU A 274 -0.63 18.03 26.74
C LEU A 274 -0.81 18.91 27.98
N GLN A 275 -1.90 18.75 28.73
CA GLN A 275 -2.20 19.50 29.95
C GLN A 275 -1.73 18.77 31.23
N SER A 276 -1.36 17.51 31.16
CA SER A 276 -0.86 16.70 32.27
C SER A 276 0.64 16.93 32.51
#